data_49c05d5b0ce031dcec78a2ebb9ba91da
#
_entry.id   49c05d5b0ce031dcec78a2ebb9ba91da
#
_cell.length_a   1.000
_cell.length_b   1.000
_cell.length_c   1.000
_cell.angle_alpha   90.00
_cell.angle_beta   90.00
_cell.angle_gamma   90.00
#
_symmetry.space_group_name_H-M   'P 1'
#
loop_
_entity.id
_entity.type
_entity.pdbx_description
1 polymer ?
#
loop_
_entity_poly.entity_id
_entity_poly.type
_entity_poly.pdbx_seq_one_letter_code
_entity_poly.pdbx_strand_id
1 'polypeptide(L)'
;EPQRVTLELKDVSLSELFQEIKKQTSFKFFYNDTQEKEMGKITISVKNETVENVLDRVFQGKEYTYRVSGEQIIVVKRQEARKPIQEVVIEGTVLERDSMPIIGATIVLQGTTTGVATDVNGKFRLVVPMDDEIYIEVSFLGMKKQVHKVLGLPTPKPMRIVMQPETVGVDEVIVTGYANIRKESFTGAATTVTKEDILKISPRNVIDVLQVFDPSLRVVKNNEMGSNPNALPEFYIRGRTGMDGVKQLDLLEAQQGGSVSEFSLTTNPNLPVFILDGYEVNVQKIYDMDPNRIANITILKDAAATAMYGSRASNGVIVIETVTPELGKLQVSYTFNASLTAPDLSDYNLMNAKEKLEAELLSGLYDLSKANDMTAYVMKKNYITQGVDTDWMSQPLQNQFNHSHSLYVSGGTEGFRFGADLSYSHEGGVMKKSYRNRMSVGVYVDYRVGKLQIRNHVSYDLAKSSDSPYGSFSDYTKQQPYYAIHDEDGKLKQTLATGIPNPLYEATLGNFSRGESTNLTNNLSFYWFISDHLQLQSQFSVTKSDTEDNNFTDPLSTKYSSQDNPFTRGDLSVSSTDNFSWNVNAFLAYNNSIGKNYLNLSLGINAQENQTSSLSSQYRGFPSGALHSPNYAQ
;
A
#
# COMPACT_ATOMS: atom_id res chain seq x y z
N GLU A 1 43.31 -61.91 -34.67
CA GLU A 1 44.33 -62.72 -33.93
C GLU A 1 45.04 -61.77 -32.97
N PRO A 2 45.40 -62.23 -31.71
CA PRO A 2 46.10 -61.35 -30.78
C PRO A 2 47.52 -61.10 -31.28
N GLN A 3 47.92 -59.84 -31.41
CA GLN A 3 49.23 -59.42 -31.89
C GLN A 3 50.27 -59.75 -30.80
N ARG A 4 51.40 -60.39 -31.21
CA ARG A 4 52.42 -60.85 -30.32
C ARG A 4 53.75 -60.14 -30.54
N VAL A 5 54.52 -59.96 -29.46
CA VAL A 5 55.79 -59.23 -29.50
C VAL A 5 56.88 -60.01 -28.78
N THR A 6 58.10 -59.80 -29.20
CA THR A 6 59.30 -60.26 -28.52
C THR A 6 60.12 -59.05 -28.12
N LEU A 7 60.31 -58.84 -26.82
CA LEU A 7 60.99 -57.69 -26.26
C LEU A 7 62.06 -58.10 -25.26
N GLU A 8 63.22 -57.47 -25.40
CA GLU A 8 64.30 -57.57 -24.41
C GLU A 8 64.79 -56.15 -24.15
N LEU A 9 64.14 -55.51 -23.15
CA LEU A 9 64.36 -54.11 -22.84
C LEU A 9 64.77 -53.94 -21.36
N LYS A 10 65.82 -53.16 -21.15
CA LYS A 10 66.37 -52.91 -19.81
C LYS A 10 66.45 -51.40 -19.56
N ASP A 11 65.77 -50.92 -18.50
CA ASP A 11 65.84 -49.59 -18.02
C ASP A 11 65.39 -48.53 -19.07
N VAL A 12 64.32 -48.84 -19.81
CA VAL A 12 63.75 -48.01 -20.87
C VAL A 12 62.57 -47.16 -20.37
N SER A 13 62.26 -46.06 -21.05
CA SER A 13 61.07 -45.27 -20.77
C SER A 13 59.82 -45.90 -21.35
N LEU A 14 58.60 -45.40 -20.90
CA LEU A 14 57.33 -45.88 -21.45
C LEU A 14 57.24 -45.60 -22.95
N SER A 15 57.77 -44.48 -23.40
CA SER A 15 57.87 -44.08 -24.79
C SER A 15 58.69 -45.07 -25.62
N GLU A 16 59.86 -45.44 -25.12
CA GLU A 16 60.74 -46.40 -25.81
C GLU A 16 60.11 -47.79 -25.89
N LEU A 17 59.49 -48.28 -24.80
CA LEU A 17 58.70 -49.52 -24.79
C LEU A 17 57.61 -49.54 -25.84
N PHE A 18 56.83 -48.47 -25.92
CA PHE A 18 55.71 -48.32 -26.91
C PHE A 18 56.23 -48.22 -28.36
N GLN A 19 57.38 -47.62 -28.56
CA GLN A 19 58.05 -47.63 -29.87
C GLN A 19 58.45 -49.01 -30.31
N GLU A 20 58.99 -49.81 -29.44
CA GLU A 20 59.38 -51.17 -29.76
C GLU A 20 58.17 -52.08 -30.01
N ILE A 21 57.10 -51.95 -29.24
CA ILE A 21 55.84 -52.66 -29.53
C ILE A 21 55.25 -52.24 -30.85
N LYS A 22 55.25 -50.91 -31.17
CA LYS A 22 54.77 -50.38 -32.43
C LYS A 22 55.52 -50.85 -33.67
N LYS A 23 56.80 -51.18 -33.55
CA LYS A 23 57.56 -51.76 -34.68
C LYS A 23 57.10 -53.18 -35.03
N GLN A 24 56.52 -53.91 -34.12
CA GLN A 24 56.12 -55.32 -34.26
C GLN A 24 54.59 -55.49 -34.41
N THR A 25 53.83 -54.42 -34.19
CA THR A 25 52.35 -54.45 -34.18
C THR A 25 51.73 -53.25 -34.85
N SER A 26 50.42 -53.30 -35.11
CA SER A 26 49.64 -52.14 -35.64
C SER A 26 49.11 -51.21 -34.56
N PHE A 27 49.40 -51.47 -33.28
CA PHE A 27 48.86 -50.66 -32.20
C PHE A 27 49.39 -49.23 -32.15
N LYS A 28 48.50 -48.29 -31.81
CA LYS A 28 48.79 -46.87 -31.61
C LYS A 28 48.62 -46.56 -30.12
N PHE A 29 49.62 -45.95 -29.50
CA PHE A 29 49.61 -45.64 -28.07
C PHE A 29 49.32 -44.15 -27.82
N PHE A 30 48.46 -43.87 -26.88
CA PHE A 30 48.09 -42.55 -26.42
C PHE A 30 48.38 -42.41 -24.92
N TYR A 31 49.29 -41.50 -24.61
CA TYR A 31 49.74 -41.17 -23.24
C TYR A 31 50.29 -39.74 -23.25
N ASN A 32 50.53 -39.14 -22.08
CA ASN A 32 51.10 -37.80 -21.91
C ASN A 32 52.44 -37.84 -21.15
N ASP A 33 53.17 -36.71 -21.19
CA ASP A 33 54.52 -36.61 -20.61
C ASP A 33 54.52 -36.82 -19.07
N THR A 34 53.42 -36.53 -18.38
CA THR A 34 53.26 -36.77 -16.95
C THR A 34 53.19 -38.27 -16.66
N GLN A 35 52.40 -39.01 -17.45
CA GLN A 35 52.25 -40.44 -17.32
C GLN A 35 53.58 -41.17 -17.60
N GLU A 36 54.34 -40.72 -18.58
CA GLU A 36 55.67 -41.26 -18.91
C GLU A 36 56.64 -41.08 -17.74
N LYS A 37 56.71 -39.89 -17.15
CA LYS A 37 57.58 -39.59 -16.00
C LYS A 37 57.21 -40.39 -14.74
N GLU A 38 55.91 -40.49 -14.45
CA GLU A 38 55.44 -41.20 -13.25
C GLU A 38 55.51 -42.73 -13.34
N MET A 39 55.45 -43.29 -14.54
CA MET A 39 55.62 -44.70 -14.77
C MET A 39 57.07 -45.18 -14.48
N GLY A 40 58.05 -44.28 -14.59
CA GLY A 40 59.45 -44.56 -14.33
C GLY A 40 60.07 -45.45 -15.36
N LYS A 41 61.23 -46.04 -15.05
CA LYS A 41 61.96 -46.91 -15.94
C LYS A 41 61.42 -48.37 -15.89
N ILE A 42 61.37 -49.00 -17.04
CA ILE A 42 60.75 -50.28 -17.32
C ILE A 42 61.81 -51.27 -17.79
N THR A 43 61.85 -52.43 -17.18
CA THR A 43 62.68 -53.58 -17.61
C THR A 43 61.77 -54.75 -17.87
N ILE A 44 61.78 -55.27 -19.08
CA ILE A 44 60.91 -56.36 -19.50
C ILE A 44 61.62 -57.27 -20.49
N SER A 45 61.54 -58.60 -20.29
CA SER A 45 62.02 -59.58 -21.25
C SER A 45 60.89 -60.58 -21.48
N VAL A 46 60.42 -60.66 -22.71
CA VAL A 46 59.31 -61.54 -23.14
C VAL A 46 59.58 -62.08 -24.54
N LYS A 47 59.14 -63.29 -24.79
CA LYS A 47 59.33 -63.95 -26.11
C LYS A 47 57.98 -64.46 -26.58
N ASN A 48 57.55 -63.96 -27.73
CA ASN A 48 56.31 -64.36 -28.38
C ASN A 48 55.04 -64.18 -27.51
N GLU A 49 54.96 -63.11 -26.70
CA GLU A 49 53.86 -62.81 -25.79
C GLU A 49 52.87 -61.86 -26.43
N THR A 50 51.60 -61.88 -26.00
CA THR A 50 50.61 -60.97 -26.47
C THR A 50 50.86 -59.57 -25.91
N VAL A 51 50.52 -58.52 -26.68
CA VAL A 51 50.70 -57.12 -26.23
C VAL A 51 49.93 -56.81 -24.94
N GLU A 52 48.78 -57.41 -24.77
CA GLU A 52 47.96 -57.24 -23.55
C GLU A 52 48.70 -57.82 -22.31
N ASN A 53 49.24 -59.02 -22.40
CA ASN A 53 50.02 -59.62 -21.31
C ASN A 53 51.28 -58.80 -20.97
N VAL A 54 51.95 -58.26 -21.98
CA VAL A 54 53.08 -57.34 -21.77
C VAL A 54 52.69 -56.12 -21.03
N LEU A 55 51.60 -55.50 -21.42
CA LEU A 55 51.04 -54.26 -20.79
C LEU A 55 50.56 -54.57 -19.38
N ASP A 56 49.89 -55.69 -19.15
CA ASP A 56 49.47 -56.12 -17.79
C ASP A 56 50.61 -56.17 -16.82
N ARG A 57 51.75 -56.72 -17.26
CA ARG A 57 52.97 -56.77 -16.45
C ARG A 57 53.60 -55.41 -16.20
N VAL A 58 53.61 -54.56 -17.21
CA VAL A 58 54.18 -53.21 -17.12
C VAL A 58 53.37 -52.31 -16.20
N PHE A 59 52.01 -52.41 -16.24
CA PHE A 59 51.11 -51.61 -15.44
C PHE A 59 50.72 -52.26 -14.09
N GLN A 60 51.22 -53.47 -13.78
CA GLN A 60 50.91 -54.09 -12.53
C GLN A 60 51.52 -53.30 -11.36
N GLY A 61 50.66 -52.89 -10.38
CA GLY A 61 51.08 -52.15 -9.19
C GLY A 61 51.39 -50.67 -9.45
N LYS A 62 51.08 -50.16 -10.62
CA LYS A 62 51.24 -48.73 -10.98
C LYS A 62 49.94 -47.97 -10.80
N GLU A 63 50.00 -46.64 -10.65
CA GLU A 63 48.84 -45.74 -10.57
C GLU A 63 48.07 -45.66 -11.88
N TYR A 64 48.64 -46.10 -12.97
CA TYR A 64 48.05 -46.09 -14.29
C TYR A 64 47.67 -47.51 -14.73
N THR A 65 46.73 -47.57 -15.65
CA THR A 65 46.32 -48.77 -16.37
C THR A 65 46.08 -48.39 -17.84
N TYR A 66 45.75 -49.36 -18.66
CA TYR A 66 45.49 -49.11 -20.05
C TYR A 66 44.11 -49.59 -20.47
N ARG A 67 43.59 -49.00 -21.53
CA ARG A 67 42.33 -49.42 -22.17
C ARG A 67 42.61 -49.66 -23.68
N VAL A 68 42.19 -50.81 -24.16
CA VAL A 68 42.29 -51.16 -25.58
C VAL A 68 40.96 -50.81 -26.26
N SER A 69 41.03 -50.09 -27.37
CA SER A 69 39.87 -49.75 -28.23
C SER A 69 40.26 -49.94 -29.67
N GLY A 70 39.97 -51.10 -30.25
CA GLY A 70 40.45 -51.50 -31.56
C GLY A 70 41.97 -51.57 -31.58
N GLU A 71 42.62 -50.83 -32.51
CA GLU A 71 44.10 -50.75 -32.59
C GLU A 71 44.68 -49.58 -31.74
N GLN A 72 43.91 -49.02 -30.84
CA GLN A 72 44.35 -47.92 -29.96
C GLN A 72 44.50 -48.41 -28.54
N ILE A 73 45.61 -48.09 -27.88
CA ILE A 73 45.91 -48.33 -26.49
C ILE A 73 46.07 -46.96 -25.79
N ILE A 74 45.20 -46.69 -24.85
CA ILE A 74 45.15 -45.41 -24.11
C ILE A 74 45.56 -45.67 -22.66
N VAL A 75 46.56 -44.97 -22.19
CA VAL A 75 46.97 -45.01 -20.78
C VAL A 75 46.05 -44.14 -19.97
N VAL A 76 45.40 -44.67 -18.95
CA VAL A 76 44.46 -43.98 -18.07
C VAL A 76 44.86 -44.17 -16.61
N LYS A 77 44.57 -43.20 -15.76
CA LYS A 77 44.81 -43.35 -14.33
C LYS A 77 43.87 -44.42 -13.76
N ARG A 78 44.41 -45.33 -12.93
CA ARG A 78 43.60 -46.36 -12.28
C ARG A 78 42.62 -45.69 -11.34
N GLN A 79 41.33 -45.77 -11.62
CA GLN A 79 40.30 -45.36 -10.66
C GLN A 79 40.33 -46.40 -9.51
N GLU A 80 40.58 -45.94 -8.30
CA GLU A 80 40.34 -46.74 -7.11
C GLU A 80 38.89 -47.23 -7.15
N ALA A 81 38.66 -48.49 -6.90
CA ALA A 81 37.32 -49.05 -6.75
C ALA A 81 36.64 -48.28 -5.61
N ARG A 82 35.61 -47.46 -5.95
CA ARG A 82 34.77 -46.79 -4.95
C ARG A 82 34.29 -47.88 -3.99
N LYS A 83 34.62 -47.72 -2.70
CA LYS A 83 33.93 -48.46 -1.63
C LYS A 83 32.44 -48.32 -1.87
N PRO A 84 31.59 -49.33 -1.68
CA PRO A 84 30.16 -49.21 -1.80
C PRO A 84 29.74 -48.04 -0.91
N ILE A 85 29.20 -46.96 -1.53
CA ILE A 85 28.73 -45.80 -0.81
C ILE A 85 27.51 -46.29 -0.06
N GLN A 86 27.58 -46.35 1.27
CA GLN A 86 26.40 -46.55 2.10
C GLN A 86 25.48 -45.34 1.85
N GLU A 87 24.29 -45.59 1.38
CA GLU A 87 23.28 -44.56 1.18
C GLU A 87 22.40 -44.45 2.42
N VAL A 88 22.03 -43.23 2.76
CA VAL A 88 21.10 -42.92 3.85
C VAL A 88 19.81 -42.38 3.23
N VAL A 89 18.70 -42.89 3.72
CA VAL A 89 17.36 -42.40 3.34
C VAL A 89 16.87 -41.43 4.41
N ILE A 90 16.63 -40.18 4.01
CA ILE A 90 16.10 -39.15 4.87
C ILE A 90 14.63 -38.94 4.50
N GLU A 91 13.75 -39.14 5.46
CA GLU A 91 12.31 -38.95 5.28
C GLU A 91 11.80 -37.87 6.22
N GLY A 92 10.74 -37.19 5.81
CA GLY A 92 10.12 -36.19 6.65
C GLY A 92 8.88 -35.58 6.03
N THR A 93 8.30 -34.60 6.75
CA THR A 93 7.15 -33.83 6.31
C THR A 93 7.44 -32.36 6.50
N VAL A 94 7.18 -31.57 5.48
CA VAL A 94 7.28 -30.11 5.50
C VAL A 94 5.88 -29.53 5.67
N LEU A 95 5.73 -28.70 6.69
CA LEU A 95 4.44 -28.12 7.11
C LEU A 95 4.56 -26.60 7.22
N GLU A 96 3.46 -25.92 7.07
CA GLU A 96 3.29 -24.53 7.45
C GLU A 96 3.02 -24.39 8.97
N ARG A 97 3.09 -23.17 9.50
CA ARG A 97 2.91 -22.87 10.93
C ARG A 97 1.62 -23.48 11.51
N ASP A 98 0.57 -23.59 10.71
CA ASP A 98 -0.74 -24.15 11.08
C ASP A 98 -0.87 -25.67 10.82
N SER A 99 0.25 -26.36 10.65
CA SER A 99 0.32 -27.81 10.39
C SER A 99 -0.26 -28.25 9.03
N MET A 100 -0.45 -27.33 8.09
CA MET A 100 -0.78 -27.67 6.72
C MET A 100 0.43 -28.19 5.95
N PRO A 101 0.29 -29.24 5.13
CA PRO A 101 1.40 -29.76 4.33
C PRO A 101 1.79 -28.79 3.22
N ILE A 102 3.07 -28.51 3.06
CA ILE A 102 3.59 -27.71 1.95
C ILE A 102 3.91 -28.64 0.78
N ILE A 103 3.20 -28.47 -0.33
CA ILE A 103 3.37 -29.25 -1.55
C ILE A 103 4.43 -28.58 -2.43
N GLY A 104 5.39 -29.35 -2.94
CA GLY A 104 6.43 -28.81 -3.85
C GLY A 104 7.55 -28.06 -3.14
N ALA A 105 7.66 -28.13 -1.80
CA ALA A 105 8.84 -27.64 -1.11
C ALA A 105 10.08 -28.42 -1.57
N THR A 106 11.16 -27.70 -1.87
CA THR A 106 12.40 -28.28 -2.37
C THR A 106 13.33 -28.59 -1.21
N ILE A 107 13.76 -29.85 -1.10
CA ILE A 107 14.71 -30.34 -0.12
C ILE A 107 16.00 -30.74 -0.86
N VAL A 108 17.12 -30.09 -0.56
CA VAL A 108 18.42 -30.30 -1.22
C VAL A 108 19.48 -30.67 -0.19
N LEU A 109 20.36 -31.61 -0.50
CA LEU A 109 21.56 -31.82 0.28
C LEU A 109 22.47 -30.59 0.18
N GLN A 110 22.79 -29.98 1.31
CA GLN A 110 23.54 -28.73 1.36
C GLN A 110 24.86 -28.82 0.58
N GLY A 111 25.12 -27.83 -0.27
CA GLY A 111 26.32 -27.76 -1.11
C GLY A 111 26.27 -28.64 -2.36
N THR A 112 25.15 -29.28 -2.67
CA THR A 112 24.97 -30.11 -3.87
C THR A 112 23.73 -29.73 -4.65
N THR A 113 23.52 -30.38 -5.80
CA THR A 113 22.28 -30.27 -6.60
C THR A 113 21.35 -31.46 -6.39
N THR A 114 21.68 -32.38 -5.45
CA THR A 114 20.85 -33.55 -5.18
C THR A 114 19.68 -33.14 -4.27
N GLY A 115 18.47 -33.26 -4.78
CA GLY A 115 17.29 -32.85 -4.03
C GLY A 115 15.99 -33.49 -4.53
N VAL A 116 14.93 -33.32 -3.76
CA VAL A 116 13.57 -33.79 -4.04
C VAL A 116 12.56 -32.70 -3.68
N ALA A 117 11.36 -32.82 -4.22
CA ALA A 117 10.23 -31.98 -3.83
C ALA A 117 9.24 -32.77 -2.95
N THR A 118 8.51 -32.09 -2.06
CA THR A 118 7.45 -32.70 -1.26
C THR A 118 6.23 -33.09 -2.09
N ASP A 119 5.56 -34.16 -1.70
CA ASP A 119 4.33 -34.67 -2.29
C ASP A 119 3.09 -33.87 -1.81
N VAL A 120 1.88 -34.30 -2.24
CA VAL A 120 0.59 -33.69 -1.88
C VAL A 120 0.28 -33.70 -0.37
N ASN A 121 1.00 -34.53 0.41
CA ASN A 121 0.89 -34.58 1.87
C ASN A 121 2.06 -33.89 2.56
N GLY A 122 2.89 -33.12 1.81
CA GLY A 122 4.07 -32.44 2.32
C GLY A 122 5.21 -33.40 2.64
N LYS A 123 5.15 -34.70 2.25
CA LYS A 123 6.17 -35.69 2.56
C LYS A 123 7.30 -35.69 1.54
N PHE A 124 8.51 -35.94 2.01
CA PHE A 124 9.68 -36.14 1.15
C PHE A 124 10.46 -37.37 1.52
N ARG A 125 11.19 -37.90 0.55
CA ARG A 125 12.15 -39.02 0.71
C ARG A 125 13.39 -38.70 -0.13
N LEU A 126 14.48 -38.36 0.54
CA LEU A 126 15.77 -37.99 -0.07
C LEU A 126 16.79 -39.07 0.21
N VAL A 127 17.43 -39.62 -0.85
CA VAL A 127 18.49 -40.59 -0.75
C VAL A 127 19.83 -39.88 -1.00
N VAL A 128 20.73 -39.95 -0.03
CA VAL A 128 22.04 -39.28 -0.07
C VAL A 128 23.16 -40.20 0.35
N PRO A 129 24.40 -39.95 -0.09
CA PRO A 129 25.59 -40.68 0.43
C PRO A 129 25.69 -40.47 1.94
N MET A 130 26.12 -41.55 2.64
CA MET A 130 26.41 -41.48 4.07
C MET A 130 27.63 -40.61 4.31
N ASP A 131 27.46 -39.62 5.20
CA ASP A 131 28.53 -38.78 5.72
C ASP A 131 28.40 -38.66 7.25
N ASP A 132 29.45 -38.23 7.92
CA ASP A 132 29.47 -38.07 9.38
C ASP A 132 28.47 -36.98 9.84
N GLU A 133 28.28 -35.95 9.02
CA GLU A 133 27.30 -34.92 9.23
C GLU A 133 26.56 -34.62 7.92
N ILE A 134 25.24 -34.71 7.95
CA ILE A 134 24.39 -34.43 6.80
C ILE A 134 23.49 -33.22 7.14
N TYR A 135 23.51 -32.21 6.28
CA TYR A 135 22.64 -31.04 6.36
C TYR A 135 21.75 -30.99 5.13
N ILE A 136 20.46 -30.80 5.34
CA ILE A 136 19.49 -30.57 4.27
C ILE A 136 19.03 -29.14 4.30
N GLU A 137 18.86 -28.57 3.13
CA GLU A 137 18.35 -27.23 2.91
C GLU A 137 16.93 -27.34 2.37
N VAL A 138 15.99 -26.71 3.05
CA VAL A 138 14.56 -26.71 2.70
C VAL A 138 14.16 -25.31 2.26
N SER A 139 13.60 -25.22 1.07
CA SER A 139 13.13 -23.96 0.49
C SER A 139 11.78 -24.11 -0.18
N PHE A 140 10.97 -23.06 -0.09
CA PHE A 140 9.70 -22.95 -0.77
C PHE A 140 9.43 -21.48 -1.10
N LEU A 141 8.69 -21.21 -2.16
CA LEU A 141 8.38 -19.83 -2.59
C LEU A 141 7.59 -19.10 -1.50
N GLY A 142 8.11 -17.94 -1.06
CA GLY A 142 7.49 -17.15 0.01
C GLY A 142 7.71 -17.69 1.44
N MET A 143 8.59 -18.68 1.61
CA MET A 143 8.95 -19.23 2.91
C MET A 143 10.45 -19.04 3.21
N LYS A 144 10.78 -18.78 4.46
CA LYS A 144 12.15 -18.61 4.92
C LYS A 144 12.93 -19.90 4.72
N LYS A 145 14.00 -19.83 3.92
CA LYS A 145 14.93 -20.93 3.70
C LYS A 145 15.50 -21.42 5.03
N GLN A 146 15.49 -22.72 5.26
CA GLN A 146 15.95 -23.34 6.49
C GLN A 146 17.01 -24.40 6.20
N VAL A 147 17.99 -24.53 7.09
CA VAL A 147 18.99 -25.58 7.06
C VAL A 147 18.83 -26.46 8.31
N HIS A 148 18.67 -27.74 8.10
CA HIS A 148 18.48 -28.71 9.18
C HIS A 148 19.58 -29.76 9.18
N LYS A 149 20.18 -30.03 10.35
CA LYS A 149 21.07 -31.14 10.56
C LYS A 149 20.28 -32.45 10.70
N VAL A 150 20.63 -33.46 9.95
CA VAL A 150 20.00 -34.78 10.03
C VAL A 150 20.57 -35.53 11.25
N LEU A 151 19.69 -35.89 12.18
CA LEU A 151 20.07 -36.58 13.41
C LEU A 151 19.77 -38.09 13.33
N GLY A 152 20.55 -38.89 14.05
CA GLY A 152 20.33 -40.33 14.18
C GLY A 152 20.86 -41.16 13.03
N LEU A 153 21.94 -40.73 12.36
CA LEU A 153 22.65 -41.52 11.36
C LEU A 153 23.20 -42.82 11.96
N PRO A 154 23.22 -43.95 11.22
CA PRO A 154 22.82 -44.11 9.80
C PRO A 154 21.32 -44.33 9.55
N THR A 155 20.47 -44.37 10.57
CA THR A 155 19.01 -44.56 10.47
C THR A 155 18.27 -43.35 11.04
N PRO A 156 18.16 -42.24 10.27
CA PRO A 156 17.55 -41.03 10.76
C PRO A 156 16.04 -41.23 10.99
N LYS A 157 15.52 -40.61 12.04
CA LYS A 157 14.08 -40.58 12.29
C LYS A 157 13.42 -39.60 11.31
N PRO A 158 12.15 -39.86 10.90
CA PRO A 158 11.41 -38.93 10.06
C PRO A 158 11.40 -37.52 10.65
N MET A 159 11.75 -36.53 9.83
CA MET A 159 11.84 -35.13 10.25
C MET A 159 10.49 -34.44 10.08
N ARG A 160 10.13 -33.61 11.06
CA ARG A 160 9.01 -32.66 10.94
C ARG A 160 9.56 -31.26 10.84
N ILE A 161 9.44 -30.65 9.65
CA ILE A 161 9.98 -29.34 9.36
C ILE A 161 8.79 -28.38 9.22
N VAL A 162 8.76 -27.35 10.08
CA VAL A 162 7.74 -26.29 10.02
C VAL A 162 8.41 -25.07 9.41
N MET A 163 8.01 -24.74 8.20
CA MET A 163 8.48 -23.53 7.54
C MET A 163 7.74 -22.30 8.07
N GLN A 164 8.45 -21.21 8.14
CA GLN A 164 7.88 -19.92 8.46
C GLN A 164 7.75 -19.13 7.16
N PRO A 165 6.65 -18.38 6.96
CA PRO A 165 6.58 -17.42 5.87
C PRO A 165 7.85 -16.56 5.89
N GLU A 166 8.50 -16.44 4.76
CA GLU A 166 9.50 -15.40 4.59
C GLU A 166 8.73 -14.09 4.64
N THR A 167 8.69 -13.49 5.82
CA THR A 167 8.42 -12.07 5.88
C THR A 167 9.62 -11.42 5.20
N VAL A 168 9.57 -11.34 3.87
CA VAL A 168 10.35 -10.35 3.15
C VAL A 168 9.97 -9.07 3.85
N GLY A 169 10.88 -8.50 4.62
CA GLY A 169 10.60 -7.26 5.32
C GLY A 169 10.07 -6.31 4.26
N VAL A 170 8.97 -5.60 4.56
CA VAL A 170 8.40 -4.59 3.66
C VAL A 170 9.48 -3.62 3.17
N ASP A 171 10.60 -3.56 3.89
CA ASP A 171 11.82 -2.83 3.57
C ASP A 171 12.63 -3.37 2.38
N GLU A 172 12.41 -4.61 1.93
CA GLU A 172 13.17 -5.19 0.81
C GLU A 172 12.51 -5.04 -0.56
N VAL A 173 11.24 -4.66 -0.60
CA VAL A 173 10.47 -4.48 -1.84
C VAL A 173 9.82 -3.11 -1.88
N ILE A 174 10.07 -2.36 -2.94
CA ILE A 174 9.37 -1.11 -3.24
C ILE A 174 8.20 -1.44 -4.16
N VAL A 175 6.99 -1.20 -3.67
CA VAL A 175 5.76 -1.36 -4.43
C VAL A 175 5.52 -0.09 -5.22
N THR A 176 5.57 -0.21 -6.55
CA THR A 176 5.38 0.94 -7.45
C THR A 176 3.95 1.00 -8.03
N GLY A 177 3.05 0.14 -7.57
CA GLY A 177 1.68 0.00 -8.10
C GLY A 177 1.60 -0.82 -9.40
N TYR A 178 2.65 -0.84 -10.20
CA TYR A 178 2.72 -1.64 -11.44
C TYR A 178 3.73 -2.78 -11.35
N ALA A 179 4.72 -2.66 -10.49
CA ALA A 179 5.74 -3.69 -10.27
C ALA A 179 6.26 -3.65 -8.84
N ASN A 180 6.63 -4.81 -8.33
CA ASN A 180 7.34 -4.95 -7.08
C ASN A 180 8.84 -5.00 -7.40
N ILE A 181 9.57 -3.96 -7.02
CA ILE A 181 11.00 -3.81 -7.32
C ILE A 181 11.78 -3.99 -6.02
N ARG A 182 12.85 -4.78 -6.04
CA ARG A 182 13.73 -4.92 -4.86
C ARG A 182 14.32 -3.56 -4.50
N LYS A 183 14.31 -3.21 -3.22
CA LYS A 183 14.84 -1.96 -2.68
C LYS A 183 16.28 -1.69 -3.14
N GLU A 184 17.12 -2.73 -3.16
CA GLU A 184 18.52 -2.66 -3.61
C GLU A 184 18.68 -2.29 -5.10
N SER A 185 17.69 -2.63 -5.94
CA SER A 185 17.69 -2.32 -7.38
C SER A 185 16.85 -1.09 -7.71
N PHE A 186 16.19 -0.48 -6.72
CA PHE A 186 15.38 0.71 -6.90
C PHE A 186 16.23 1.97 -6.75
N THR A 187 16.37 2.75 -7.80
CA THR A 187 17.22 3.94 -7.83
C THR A 187 16.50 5.22 -7.40
N GLY A 188 15.17 5.17 -7.22
CA GLY A 188 14.35 6.30 -6.81
C GLY A 188 14.22 6.44 -5.29
N ALA A 189 13.82 7.64 -4.82
CA ALA A 189 13.46 7.84 -3.41
C ALA A 189 12.02 7.36 -3.15
N ALA A 190 11.87 6.39 -2.25
CA ALA A 190 10.59 5.88 -1.78
C ALA A 190 10.57 5.78 -0.26
N THR A 191 9.41 6.06 0.32
CA THR A 191 9.12 5.86 1.75
C THR A 191 7.97 4.88 1.86
N THR A 192 8.17 3.76 2.55
CA THR A 192 7.10 2.77 2.78
C THR A 192 6.65 2.82 4.23
N VAL A 193 5.35 2.83 4.45
CA VAL A 193 4.67 2.88 5.76
C VAL A 193 3.79 1.65 5.88
N THR A 194 3.97 0.89 6.95
CA THR A 194 3.21 -0.35 7.19
C THR A 194 1.88 -0.07 7.88
N LYS A 195 0.97 -1.05 7.83
CA LYS A 195 -0.30 -1.01 8.57
C LYS A 195 -0.10 -0.75 10.06
N GLU A 196 0.87 -1.45 10.67
CA GLU A 196 1.19 -1.34 12.08
C GLU A 196 1.62 0.09 12.43
N ASP A 197 2.39 0.73 11.57
CA ASP A 197 2.85 2.10 11.78
C ASP A 197 1.70 3.10 11.64
N ILE A 198 0.83 2.90 10.67
CA ILE A 198 -0.37 3.73 10.46
C ILE A 198 -1.25 3.70 11.72
N LEU A 199 -1.58 2.49 12.19
CA LEU A 199 -2.50 2.30 13.32
C LEU A 199 -1.92 2.78 14.66
N LYS A 200 -0.59 2.81 14.84
CA LYS A 200 0.06 3.37 16.03
C LYS A 200 -0.11 4.88 16.14
N ILE A 201 -0.21 5.61 15.02
CA ILE A 201 -0.28 7.07 15.01
C ILE A 201 -1.73 7.55 14.98
N SER A 202 -2.53 7.08 14.03
CA SER A 202 -3.93 7.47 13.93
C SER A 202 -4.78 6.37 13.28
N PRO A 203 -5.78 5.84 13.98
CA PRO A 203 -6.75 4.93 13.40
C PRO A 203 -7.87 5.66 12.62
N ARG A 204 -7.82 7.00 12.51
CA ARG A 204 -8.92 7.82 11.97
C ARG A 204 -8.74 8.18 10.51
N ASN A 205 -7.55 8.69 10.15
CA ASN A 205 -7.28 9.22 8.82
C ASN A 205 -5.85 8.87 8.38
N VAL A 206 -5.75 8.30 7.19
CA VAL A 206 -4.47 7.87 6.61
C VAL A 206 -3.60 9.05 6.22
N ILE A 207 -4.19 10.12 5.69
CA ILE A 207 -3.46 11.26 5.14
C ILE A 207 -2.69 12.01 6.23
N ASP A 208 -3.28 12.22 7.39
CA ASP A 208 -2.62 12.88 8.53
C ASP A 208 -1.41 12.11 9.04
N VAL A 209 -1.42 10.78 8.88
CA VAL A 209 -0.35 9.90 9.32
C VAL A 209 0.87 9.99 8.39
N LEU A 210 0.65 10.15 7.09
CA LEU A 210 1.73 10.14 6.10
C LEU A 210 2.75 11.24 6.32
N GLN A 211 2.34 12.41 6.80
CA GLN A 211 3.25 13.53 7.10
C GLN A 211 4.27 13.19 8.19
N VAL A 212 3.92 12.31 9.12
CA VAL A 212 4.81 11.89 10.22
C VAL A 212 5.97 11.04 9.69
N PHE A 213 5.70 10.18 8.70
CA PHE A 213 6.70 9.30 8.11
C PHE A 213 7.49 9.95 6.98
N ASP A 214 6.89 10.94 6.33
CA ASP A 214 7.52 11.64 5.23
C ASP A 214 7.40 13.16 5.36
N PRO A 215 8.45 13.84 5.86
CA PRO A 215 8.46 15.29 6.01
C PRO A 215 8.35 16.06 4.69
N SER A 216 8.56 15.42 3.54
CA SER A 216 8.37 16.06 2.23
C SER A 216 6.90 16.21 1.86
N LEU A 217 6.02 15.40 2.48
CA LEU A 217 4.58 15.54 2.39
C LEU A 217 4.12 16.57 3.41
N ARG A 218 3.47 17.61 2.94
CA ARG A 218 2.88 18.65 3.77
C ARG A 218 1.36 18.59 3.71
N VAL A 219 0.74 18.48 4.87
CA VAL A 219 -0.71 18.58 5.05
C VAL A 219 -1.00 19.96 5.62
N VAL A 220 -1.72 20.78 4.86
CA VAL A 220 -2.12 22.12 5.29
C VAL A 220 -3.51 22.01 5.91
N LYS A 221 -3.58 22.25 7.22
CA LYS A 221 -4.86 22.32 7.91
C LYS A 221 -5.48 23.69 7.69
N ASN A 222 -6.73 23.73 7.25
CA ASN A 222 -7.49 24.97 7.18
C ASN A 222 -8.04 25.31 8.57
N ASN A 223 -7.40 26.25 9.25
CA ASN A 223 -7.80 26.66 10.60
C ASN A 223 -9.16 27.38 10.64
N GLU A 224 -9.61 27.94 9.51
CA GLU A 224 -10.93 28.62 9.44
C GLU A 224 -12.09 27.62 9.49
N MET A 225 -11.88 26.40 9.00
CA MET A 225 -12.87 25.33 9.04
C MET A 225 -12.82 24.51 10.35
N GLY A 226 -11.86 24.79 11.20
CA GLY A 226 -11.71 24.16 12.52
C GLY A 226 -11.57 22.63 12.43
N SER A 227 -12.41 21.92 13.18
CA SER A 227 -12.47 20.44 13.20
C SER A 227 -13.58 19.89 12.29
N ASN A 228 -14.00 20.60 11.25
CA ASN A 228 -15.04 20.12 10.35
C ASN A 228 -14.59 18.80 9.69
N PRO A 229 -15.26 17.66 9.91
CA PRO A 229 -14.87 16.36 9.36
C PRO A 229 -15.09 16.29 7.83
N ASN A 230 -15.78 17.28 7.25
CA ASN A 230 -16.05 17.38 5.81
C ASN A 230 -14.98 18.20 5.08
N ALA A 231 -14.15 18.95 5.83
CA ALA A 231 -13.05 19.71 5.27
C ALA A 231 -11.87 18.80 4.96
N LEU A 232 -11.60 18.58 3.69
CA LEU A 232 -10.42 17.85 3.26
C LEU A 232 -9.18 18.75 3.40
N PRO A 233 -8.10 18.24 4.01
CA PRO A 233 -6.88 19.00 4.08
C PRO A 233 -6.23 19.13 2.70
N GLU A 234 -5.70 20.29 2.39
CA GLU A 234 -4.80 20.45 1.25
C GLU A 234 -3.45 19.78 1.57
N PHE A 235 -2.89 19.04 0.63
CA PHE A 235 -1.59 18.44 0.81
C PHE A 235 -0.80 18.42 -0.51
N TYR A 236 0.53 18.42 -0.39
CA TYR A 236 1.46 18.41 -1.50
C TYR A 236 2.78 17.73 -1.13
N ILE A 237 3.49 17.21 -2.12
CA ILE A 237 4.82 16.61 -1.97
C ILE A 237 5.86 17.58 -2.54
N ARG A 238 6.94 17.85 -1.79
CA ARG A 238 8.09 18.70 -2.20
C ARG A 238 7.77 20.16 -2.54
N GLY A 239 6.63 20.69 -2.09
CA GLY A 239 6.26 22.09 -2.29
C GLY A 239 5.22 22.31 -3.37
N ARG A 240 4.70 23.54 -3.43
CA ARG A 240 3.71 23.95 -4.43
C ARG A 240 4.45 24.30 -5.72
N THR A 241 3.95 23.81 -6.85
CA THR A 241 4.36 24.30 -8.18
C THR A 241 3.68 25.65 -8.40
N GLY A 242 4.46 26.69 -8.49
CA GLY A 242 4.22 28.14 -8.50
C GLY A 242 3.05 28.76 -9.25
N MET A 243 1.87 28.19 -9.26
CA MET A 243 0.66 28.89 -9.69
C MET A 243 -0.10 29.41 -8.45
N ASP A 244 0.06 30.69 -8.17
CA ASP A 244 -0.60 31.41 -7.05
C ASP A 244 -2.15 31.41 -7.13
N GLY A 245 -2.75 30.84 -8.16
CA GLY A 245 -4.20 30.75 -8.34
C GLY A 245 -4.95 29.88 -7.33
N VAL A 246 -4.24 29.02 -6.60
CA VAL A 246 -4.85 28.05 -5.65
C VAL A 246 -5.18 28.68 -4.30
N LYS A 247 -4.53 29.80 -3.92
CA LYS A 247 -4.95 30.60 -2.75
C LYS A 247 -6.37 31.15 -2.88
N GLN A 248 -6.88 31.25 -4.11
CA GLN A 248 -8.26 31.71 -4.34
C GLN A 248 -9.32 30.64 -4.01
N LEU A 249 -8.97 29.34 -4.02
CA LEU A 249 -9.90 28.29 -3.61
C LEU A 249 -10.19 28.38 -2.11
N ASP A 250 -9.17 28.57 -1.27
CA ASP A 250 -9.34 28.80 0.17
C ASP A 250 -10.15 30.07 0.47
N LEU A 251 -9.95 31.13 -0.32
CA LEU A 251 -10.63 32.42 -0.13
C LEU A 251 -12.05 32.46 -0.72
N LEU A 252 -12.30 31.79 -1.83
CA LEU A 252 -13.63 31.72 -2.45
C LEU A 252 -14.59 30.85 -1.62
N GLU A 253 -14.07 29.80 -0.98
CA GLU A 253 -14.85 28.91 -0.12
C GLU A 253 -15.14 29.54 1.25
N ALA A 254 -14.17 30.24 1.83
CA ALA A 254 -14.39 31.02 3.06
C ALA A 254 -15.39 32.18 2.87
N GLN A 255 -15.46 32.78 1.67
CA GLN A 255 -16.40 33.85 1.39
C GLN A 255 -17.83 33.39 1.08
N GLN A 256 -17.99 32.11 0.63
CA GLN A 256 -19.31 31.60 0.24
C GLN A 256 -19.95 30.67 1.28
N GLY A 257 -19.25 30.33 2.38
CA GLY A 257 -19.78 29.43 3.40
C GLY A 257 -20.03 28.00 2.88
N GLY A 258 -19.38 27.64 1.77
CA GLY A 258 -19.54 26.35 1.12
C GLY A 258 -18.46 25.34 1.50
N SER A 259 -18.82 24.07 1.56
CA SER A 259 -17.89 22.96 1.62
C SER A 259 -17.02 22.90 0.36
N VAL A 260 -15.77 22.47 0.51
CA VAL A 260 -14.86 22.21 -0.63
C VAL A 260 -15.52 21.18 -1.54
N SER A 261 -15.88 21.57 -2.76
CA SER A 261 -16.46 20.61 -3.67
C SER A 261 -15.44 19.56 -4.08
N GLU A 262 -15.85 18.31 -4.20
CA GLU A 262 -15.01 17.20 -4.69
C GLU A 262 -14.30 17.57 -6.02
N PHE A 263 -14.96 18.40 -6.84
CA PHE A 263 -14.43 18.89 -8.11
C PHE A 263 -13.19 19.79 -7.93
N SER A 264 -13.16 20.67 -6.93
CA SER A 264 -12.03 21.57 -6.69
C SER A 264 -10.80 20.82 -6.18
N LEU A 265 -10.99 19.71 -5.49
CA LEU A 265 -9.90 18.83 -5.02
C LEU A 265 -9.35 17.97 -6.15
N THR A 266 -10.21 17.38 -6.98
CA THR A 266 -9.76 16.53 -8.10
C THR A 266 -9.04 17.32 -9.19
N THR A 267 -9.26 18.63 -9.28
CA THR A 267 -8.61 19.52 -10.25
C THR A 267 -7.40 20.27 -9.70
N ASN A 268 -7.03 20.09 -8.43
CA ASN A 268 -5.86 20.75 -7.85
C ASN A 268 -4.56 20.22 -8.49
N PRO A 269 -3.81 21.08 -9.24
CA PRO A 269 -2.63 20.64 -9.97
C PRO A 269 -1.44 20.25 -9.07
N ASN A 270 -1.52 20.53 -7.76
CA ASN A 270 -0.46 20.22 -6.79
C ASN A 270 -0.63 18.88 -6.09
N LEU A 271 -1.76 18.19 -6.29
CA LEU A 271 -1.99 16.90 -5.67
C LEU A 271 -1.09 15.81 -6.28
N PRO A 272 -0.56 14.88 -5.46
CA PRO A 272 0.05 13.67 -5.97
C PRO A 272 -1.00 12.74 -6.59
N VAL A 273 -0.56 11.83 -7.43
CA VAL A 273 -1.42 10.76 -7.95
C VAL A 273 -1.58 9.69 -6.87
N PHE A 274 -2.81 9.23 -6.66
CA PHE A 274 -3.13 8.13 -5.74
C PHE A 274 -3.38 6.86 -6.51
N ILE A 275 -2.66 5.80 -6.14
CA ILE A 275 -2.82 4.47 -6.71
C ILE A 275 -3.27 3.51 -5.60
N LEU A 276 -4.42 2.91 -5.76
CA LEU A 276 -4.97 1.90 -4.86
C LEU A 276 -4.98 0.54 -5.58
N ASP A 277 -4.23 -0.44 -5.09
CA ASP A 277 -4.10 -1.78 -5.69
C ASP A 277 -3.77 -1.77 -7.20
N GLY A 278 -2.97 -0.78 -7.65
CA GLY A 278 -2.58 -0.60 -9.04
C GLY A 278 -3.50 0.26 -9.90
N TYR A 279 -4.56 0.87 -9.33
CA TYR A 279 -5.50 1.75 -10.02
C TYR A 279 -5.44 3.16 -9.49
N GLU A 280 -5.55 4.14 -10.38
CA GLU A 280 -5.66 5.53 -10.00
C GLU A 280 -7.03 5.81 -9.37
N VAL A 281 -7.03 6.46 -8.20
CA VAL A 281 -8.23 6.85 -7.46
C VAL A 281 -8.14 8.30 -7.03
N ASN A 282 -9.29 8.91 -6.73
CA ASN A 282 -9.30 10.28 -6.20
C ASN A 282 -8.90 10.33 -4.72
N VAL A 283 -8.52 11.50 -4.26
CA VAL A 283 -8.11 11.75 -2.88
C VAL A 283 -9.22 11.44 -1.88
N GLN A 284 -10.48 11.70 -2.25
CA GLN A 284 -11.64 11.46 -1.40
C GLN A 284 -11.78 9.98 -1.04
N LYS A 285 -11.55 9.09 -2.01
CA LYS A 285 -11.56 7.64 -1.78
C LYS A 285 -10.55 7.24 -0.71
N ILE A 286 -9.37 7.84 -0.73
CA ILE A 286 -8.31 7.55 0.26
C ILE A 286 -8.64 8.15 1.62
N TYR A 287 -9.19 9.37 1.64
CA TYR A 287 -9.62 10.03 2.88
C TYR A 287 -10.72 9.24 3.60
N ASP A 288 -11.66 8.67 2.84
CA ASP A 288 -12.78 7.91 3.36
C ASP A 288 -12.46 6.43 3.63
N MET A 289 -11.27 5.96 3.25
CA MET A 289 -10.85 4.57 3.39
C MET A 289 -10.60 4.19 4.86
N ASP A 290 -11.08 2.99 5.26
CA ASP A 290 -10.75 2.42 6.56
C ASP A 290 -9.26 2.07 6.66
N PRO A 291 -8.48 2.67 7.59
CA PRO A 291 -7.06 2.38 7.76
C PRO A 291 -6.75 0.90 8.02
N ASN A 292 -7.69 0.15 8.61
CA ASN A 292 -7.53 -1.29 8.86
C ASN A 292 -7.47 -2.11 7.57
N ARG A 293 -7.96 -1.57 6.45
CA ARG A 293 -7.91 -2.19 5.12
C ARG A 293 -6.59 -1.98 4.39
N ILE A 294 -5.73 -1.14 4.88
CA ILE A 294 -4.44 -0.81 4.27
C ILE A 294 -3.38 -1.79 4.76
N ALA A 295 -2.66 -2.42 3.84
CA ALA A 295 -1.50 -3.26 4.16
C ALA A 295 -0.23 -2.42 4.25
N ASN A 296 0.01 -1.57 3.25
CA ASN A 296 1.13 -0.63 3.23
C ASN A 296 0.81 0.58 2.34
N ILE A 297 1.61 1.63 2.52
CA ILE A 297 1.60 2.83 1.68
C ILE A 297 3.03 3.12 1.25
N THR A 298 3.25 3.29 -0.04
CA THR A 298 4.55 3.68 -0.60
C THR A 298 4.46 5.05 -1.25
N ILE A 299 5.28 6.00 -0.80
CA ILE A 299 5.36 7.36 -1.33
C ILE A 299 6.54 7.42 -2.30
N LEU A 300 6.27 7.66 -3.58
CA LEU A 300 7.25 7.81 -4.65
C LEU A 300 7.43 9.29 -4.98
N LYS A 301 8.68 9.80 -4.86
CA LYS A 301 8.94 11.24 -4.92
C LYS A 301 9.75 11.67 -6.13
N ASP A 302 10.62 10.80 -6.65
CA ASP A 302 11.58 11.14 -7.69
C ASP A 302 11.07 10.80 -9.08
N ALA A 303 11.56 11.52 -10.08
CA ALA A 303 11.21 11.28 -11.49
C ALA A 303 11.49 9.84 -11.92
N ALA A 304 12.57 9.21 -11.41
CA ALA A 304 12.87 7.81 -11.69
C ALA A 304 11.80 6.85 -11.13
N ALA A 305 11.27 7.17 -9.94
CA ALA A 305 10.22 6.39 -9.29
C ALA A 305 8.84 6.61 -9.93
N THR A 306 8.58 7.81 -10.44
CA THR A 306 7.28 8.22 -10.97
C THR A 306 7.19 8.14 -12.49
N ALA A 307 8.29 7.81 -13.20
CA ALA A 307 8.38 7.80 -14.66
C ALA A 307 7.31 6.90 -15.33
N MET A 308 6.94 5.80 -14.68
CA MET A 308 5.93 4.88 -15.19
C MET A 308 4.50 5.46 -15.21
N TYR A 309 4.28 6.57 -14.49
CA TYR A 309 2.99 7.27 -14.41
C TYR A 309 2.90 8.49 -15.33
N GLY A 310 4.01 8.81 -16.02
CA GLY A 310 4.08 9.93 -16.97
C GLY A 310 3.99 11.31 -16.30
N SER A 311 3.60 12.32 -17.08
CA SER A 311 3.56 13.73 -16.63
C SER A 311 2.59 14.01 -15.47
N ARG A 312 1.58 13.17 -15.27
CA ARG A 312 0.60 13.29 -14.18
C ARG A 312 1.26 13.13 -12.80
N ALA A 313 2.33 12.36 -12.73
CA ALA A 313 3.06 12.08 -11.49
C ALA A 313 4.15 13.11 -11.16
N SER A 314 4.12 14.30 -11.78
CA SER A 314 5.08 15.38 -11.50
C SER A 314 5.14 15.79 -10.02
N ASN A 315 4.03 15.65 -9.32
CA ASN A 315 3.89 15.97 -7.89
C ASN A 315 4.08 14.74 -6.97
N GLY A 316 4.60 13.62 -7.52
CA GLY A 316 4.77 12.36 -6.80
C GLY A 316 3.58 11.42 -6.94
N VAL A 317 3.76 10.20 -6.42
CA VAL A 317 2.74 9.15 -6.41
C VAL A 317 2.66 8.54 -5.03
N ILE A 318 1.45 8.34 -4.54
CA ILE A 318 1.16 7.63 -3.30
C ILE A 318 0.49 6.30 -3.68
N VAL A 319 1.21 5.21 -3.51
CA VAL A 319 0.73 3.85 -3.80
C VAL A 319 0.24 3.21 -2.51
N ILE A 320 -0.98 2.72 -2.52
CA ILE A 320 -1.66 2.10 -1.38
C ILE A 320 -2.02 0.67 -1.78
N GLU A 321 -1.63 -0.28 -0.95
CA GLU A 321 -2.02 -1.67 -1.08
C GLU A 321 -3.00 -2.05 0.03
N THR A 322 -4.06 -2.75 -0.35
CA THR A 322 -5.03 -3.28 0.61
C THR A 322 -4.60 -4.63 1.17
N VAL A 323 -5.13 -4.97 2.35
CA VAL A 323 -4.91 -6.27 2.97
C VAL A 323 -5.50 -7.36 2.07
N THR A 324 -4.65 -8.30 1.68
CA THR A 324 -5.06 -9.48 0.92
C THR A 324 -5.44 -10.65 1.84
N PRO A 325 -6.38 -11.53 1.45
CA PRO A 325 -6.75 -12.69 2.24
C PRO A 325 -5.57 -13.62 2.47
N GLU A 326 -5.37 -14.04 3.72
CA GLU A 326 -4.34 -15.00 4.10
C GLU A 326 -4.76 -16.44 3.78
N LEU A 327 -3.75 -17.30 3.60
CA LEU A 327 -3.96 -18.74 3.47
C LEU A 327 -4.38 -19.32 4.82
N GLY A 328 -5.33 -20.28 4.79
CA GLY A 328 -5.65 -21.02 5.98
C GLY A 328 -7.13 -21.10 6.29
N LYS A 329 -7.44 -21.42 7.54
CA LYS A 329 -8.81 -21.47 8.05
C LYS A 329 -9.46 -20.10 8.05
N LEU A 330 -10.79 -20.09 8.07
CA LEU A 330 -11.56 -18.87 8.21
C LEU A 330 -11.06 -18.05 9.42
N GLN A 331 -10.64 -16.83 9.15
CA GLN A 331 -10.22 -15.83 10.14
C GLN A 331 -11.26 -14.72 10.17
N VAL A 332 -11.60 -14.29 11.36
CA VAL A 332 -12.51 -13.16 11.59
C VAL A 332 -11.75 -12.14 12.45
N SER A 333 -11.60 -10.94 11.93
CA SER A 333 -11.00 -9.81 12.66
C SER A 333 -12.05 -8.72 12.84
N TYR A 334 -12.24 -8.28 14.07
CA TYR A 334 -13.09 -7.14 14.38
C TYR A 334 -12.28 -6.11 15.14
N THR A 335 -12.31 -4.86 14.64
CA THR A 335 -11.64 -3.72 15.26
C THR A 335 -12.67 -2.66 15.61
N PHE A 336 -12.63 -2.20 16.85
CA PHE A 336 -13.39 -1.06 17.33
C PHE A 336 -12.43 0.04 17.77
N ASN A 337 -12.62 1.25 17.23
CA ASN A 337 -11.89 2.44 17.67
C ASN A 337 -12.89 3.47 18.19
N ALA A 338 -12.54 4.10 19.30
CA ALA A 338 -13.30 5.19 19.87
C ALA A 338 -12.37 6.34 20.25
N SER A 339 -12.81 7.58 20.04
CA SER A 339 -12.07 8.76 20.44
C SER A 339 -13.00 9.86 20.93
N LEU A 340 -12.53 10.59 21.94
CA LEU A 340 -13.17 11.80 22.43
C LEU A 340 -12.35 13.00 21.97
N THR A 341 -13.00 13.94 21.29
CA THR A 341 -12.38 15.20 20.85
C THR A 341 -13.02 16.34 21.63
N ALA A 342 -12.21 17.14 22.31
CA ALA A 342 -12.63 18.33 23.03
C ALA A 342 -11.98 19.58 22.40
N PRO A 343 -12.71 20.71 22.24
CA PRO A 343 -12.11 21.96 21.80
C PRO A 343 -11.20 22.52 22.89
N ASP A 344 -10.02 22.97 22.50
CA ASP A 344 -9.10 23.72 23.36
C ASP A 344 -9.07 25.17 22.92
N LEU A 345 -9.60 26.06 23.77
CA LEU A 345 -9.65 27.50 23.54
C LEU A 345 -8.62 28.25 24.40
N SER A 346 -7.75 27.57 25.11
CA SER A 346 -6.82 28.17 26.08
C SER A 346 -5.80 29.12 25.46
N ASP A 347 -5.48 28.94 24.17
CA ASP A 347 -4.55 29.80 23.43
C ASP A 347 -5.17 31.16 23.02
N TYR A 348 -6.50 31.27 23.09
CA TYR A 348 -7.20 32.52 22.81
C TYR A 348 -7.25 33.38 24.06
N ASN A 349 -6.43 34.39 24.13
CA ASN A 349 -6.42 35.32 25.24
C ASN A 349 -7.27 36.57 24.89
N LEU A 350 -8.60 36.40 24.89
CA LEU A 350 -9.54 37.46 24.54
C LEU A 350 -9.92 38.29 25.78
N MET A 351 -10.20 39.58 25.55
CA MET A 351 -10.71 40.47 26.56
C MET A 351 -12.15 40.13 26.92
N ASN A 352 -12.49 40.19 28.18
CA ASN A 352 -13.90 40.21 28.64
C ASN A 352 -14.62 41.51 28.22
N ALA A 353 -15.93 41.57 28.41
CA ALA A 353 -16.75 42.68 27.97
C ALA A 353 -16.30 44.03 28.55
N LYS A 354 -15.91 44.06 29.80
CA LYS A 354 -15.44 45.28 30.48
C LYS A 354 -14.08 45.72 29.92
N GLU A 355 -13.13 44.82 29.87
CA GLU A 355 -11.78 45.09 29.33
C GLU A 355 -11.84 45.56 27.89
N LYS A 356 -12.70 44.91 27.07
CA LYS A 356 -12.89 45.26 25.67
C LYS A 356 -13.42 46.68 25.50
N LEU A 357 -14.49 47.04 26.23
CA LEU A 357 -15.09 48.39 26.15
C LEU A 357 -14.12 49.47 26.66
N GLU A 358 -13.33 49.17 27.71
CA GLU A 358 -12.29 50.06 28.21
C GLU A 358 -11.16 50.27 27.21
N ALA A 359 -10.67 49.18 26.60
CA ALA A 359 -9.65 49.26 25.55
C ALA A 359 -10.13 50.06 24.32
N GLU A 360 -11.40 49.90 23.92
CA GLU A 360 -12.01 50.69 22.84
C GLU A 360 -12.10 52.18 23.16
N LEU A 361 -12.43 52.51 24.41
CA LEU A 361 -12.46 53.93 24.85
C LEU A 361 -11.05 54.52 24.86
N LEU A 362 -10.06 53.80 25.43
CA LEU A 362 -8.68 54.24 25.48
C LEU A 362 -8.03 54.37 24.09
N SER A 363 -8.44 53.53 23.14
CA SER A 363 -7.98 53.61 21.75
C SER A 363 -8.57 54.78 20.95
N GLY A 364 -9.52 55.55 21.55
CA GLY A 364 -10.16 56.66 20.92
C GLY A 364 -11.28 56.29 19.91
N LEU A 365 -11.78 55.02 19.99
CA LEU A 365 -12.90 54.59 19.14
C LEU A 365 -14.19 55.38 19.41
N TYR A 366 -14.36 55.90 20.64
CA TYR A 366 -15.48 56.73 21.06
C TYR A 366 -15.03 58.15 21.38
N ASP A 367 -15.57 59.10 20.64
CA ASP A 367 -15.50 60.51 21.00
C ASP A 367 -16.75 60.86 21.85
N LEU A 368 -16.60 60.85 23.17
CA LEU A 368 -17.72 61.06 24.08
C LEU A 368 -18.32 62.48 24.00
N SER A 369 -17.69 63.41 23.26
CA SER A 369 -18.28 64.71 22.93
C SER A 369 -19.35 64.63 21.83
N LYS A 370 -19.37 63.54 21.07
CA LYS A 370 -20.33 63.27 20.01
C LYS A 370 -21.48 62.43 20.53
N ALA A 371 -22.73 62.91 20.30
CA ALA A 371 -23.92 62.23 20.82
C ALA A 371 -24.05 60.75 20.39
N ASN A 372 -23.71 60.42 19.15
CA ASN A 372 -23.79 59.04 18.66
C ASN A 372 -22.80 58.11 19.35
N ASP A 373 -21.54 58.53 19.49
CA ASP A 373 -20.51 57.74 20.15
C ASP A 373 -20.78 57.58 21.64
N MET A 374 -21.24 58.66 22.28
CA MET A 374 -21.68 58.61 23.69
C MET A 374 -22.82 57.63 23.88
N THR A 375 -23.86 57.67 23.00
CA THR A 375 -24.98 56.73 23.08
C THR A 375 -24.55 55.29 22.89
N ALA A 376 -23.67 55.00 21.91
CA ALA A 376 -23.16 53.67 21.66
C ALA A 376 -22.32 53.14 22.86
N TYR A 377 -21.48 53.98 23.42
CA TYR A 377 -20.67 53.62 24.60
C TYR A 377 -21.57 53.33 25.83
N VAL A 378 -22.53 54.21 26.14
CA VAL A 378 -23.43 54.05 27.30
C VAL A 378 -24.30 52.82 27.14
N MET A 379 -24.80 52.53 25.95
CA MET A 379 -25.58 51.30 25.69
C MET A 379 -24.77 50.04 26.00
N LYS A 380 -23.53 49.93 25.50
CA LYS A 380 -22.64 48.79 25.77
C LYS A 380 -22.30 48.69 27.26
N LYS A 381 -22.05 49.84 27.93
CA LYS A 381 -21.79 49.89 29.36
C LYS A 381 -22.97 49.38 30.20
N ASN A 382 -24.20 49.71 29.78
CA ASN A 382 -25.42 49.23 30.41
C ASN A 382 -25.55 47.72 30.30
N TYR A 383 -25.28 47.12 29.15
CA TYR A 383 -25.29 45.65 29.02
C TYR A 383 -24.26 45.00 29.94
N ILE A 384 -23.06 45.55 30.05
CA ILE A 384 -22.02 45.06 30.95
C ILE A 384 -22.47 45.17 32.41
N THR A 385 -23.12 46.28 32.79
CA THR A 385 -23.68 46.49 34.13
C THR A 385 -24.80 45.50 34.44
N GLN A 386 -25.54 45.05 33.45
CA GLN A 386 -26.57 44.00 33.54
C GLN A 386 -25.96 42.57 33.57
N GLY A 387 -24.63 42.44 33.53
CA GLY A 387 -23.94 41.17 33.61
C GLY A 387 -23.69 40.51 32.26
N VAL A 388 -23.82 41.24 31.15
CA VAL A 388 -23.51 40.67 29.83
C VAL A 388 -21.99 40.56 29.64
N ASP A 389 -21.52 39.37 29.56
CA ASP A 389 -20.14 39.01 29.21
C ASP A 389 -20.17 37.64 28.49
N THR A 390 -20.37 37.73 27.16
CA THR A 390 -20.67 36.55 26.36
C THR A 390 -19.37 35.90 25.87
N ASP A 391 -19.10 34.67 26.26
CA ASP A 391 -18.09 33.82 25.61
C ASP A 391 -18.68 33.26 24.31
N TRP A 392 -18.47 33.99 23.22
CA TRP A 392 -18.97 33.63 21.89
C TRP A 392 -18.32 32.40 21.32
N MET A 393 -17.03 32.17 21.61
CA MET A 393 -16.30 31.06 21.00
C MET A 393 -16.76 29.70 21.50
N SER A 394 -17.21 29.61 22.75
CA SER A 394 -17.74 28.36 23.30
C SER A 394 -19.13 27.98 22.78
N GLN A 395 -19.91 28.97 22.27
CA GLN A 395 -21.32 28.77 21.91
C GLN A 395 -21.55 27.69 20.83
N PRO A 396 -20.78 27.64 19.70
CA PRO A 396 -21.00 26.66 18.67
C PRO A 396 -20.35 25.29 18.97
N LEU A 397 -19.58 25.18 20.05
CA LEU A 397 -18.71 24.05 20.29
C LEU A 397 -19.31 23.00 21.23
N GLN A 398 -18.87 21.77 21.09
CA GLN A 398 -19.20 20.62 21.92
C GLN A 398 -18.04 19.64 21.98
N ASN A 399 -18.01 18.81 23.03
CA ASN A 399 -17.18 17.62 23.04
C ASN A 399 -17.81 16.59 22.11
N GLN A 400 -16.98 15.96 21.28
CA GLN A 400 -17.44 15.01 20.27
C GLN A 400 -16.89 13.61 20.54
N PHE A 401 -17.78 12.63 20.54
CA PHE A 401 -17.44 11.21 20.59
C PHE A 401 -17.47 10.64 19.16
N ASN A 402 -16.36 10.10 18.72
CA ASN A 402 -16.18 9.49 17.41
C ASN A 402 -15.91 7.99 17.58
N HIS A 403 -16.42 7.18 16.67
CA HIS A 403 -16.20 5.74 16.71
C HIS A 403 -16.17 5.13 15.33
N SER A 404 -15.43 4.01 15.21
CA SER A 404 -15.42 3.19 13.99
C SER A 404 -15.43 1.71 14.34
N HIS A 405 -16.05 0.95 13.44
CA HIS A 405 -16.16 -0.50 13.48
C HIS A 405 -15.64 -1.05 12.15
N SER A 406 -14.75 -2.03 12.20
CA SER A 406 -14.23 -2.72 11.02
C SER A 406 -14.28 -4.21 11.26
N LEU A 407 -14.99 -4.93 10.40
CA LEU A 407 -15.08 -6.39 10.39
C LEU A 407 -14.42 -6.90 9.11
N TYR A 408 -13.48 -7.81 9.25
CA TYR A 408 -12.84 -8.48 8.13
C TYR A 408 -12.90 -9.99 8.31
N VAL A 409 -13.40 -10.68 7.30
CA VAL A 409 -13.49 -12.13 7.26
C VAL A 409 -12.70 -12.61 6.07
N SER A 410 -11.74 -13.51 6.27
CA SER A 410 -10.93 -14.05 5.18
C SER A 410 -10.57 -15.50 5.41
N GLY A 411 -10.19 -16.18 4.34
CA GLY A 411 -9.73 -17.55 4.38
C GLY A 411 -9.51 -18.11 2.99
N GLY A 412 -9.09 -19.38 2.92
CA GLY A 412 -8.94 -20.05 1.65
C GLY A 412 -7.74 -20.97 1.57
N THR A 413 -7.54 -21.52 0.38
CA THR A 413 -6.46 -22.43 0.01
C THR A 413 -5.51 -21.76 -0.98
N GLU A 414 -4.42 -22.43 -1.39
CA GLU A 414 -3.50 -21.93 -2.41
C GLU A 414 -4.19 -21.61 -3.75
N GLY A 415 -5.22 -22.38 -4.11
CA GLY A 415 -5.95 -22.20 -5.36
C GLY A 415 -7.12 -21.22 -5.29
N PHE A 416 -7.63 -20.95 -4.08
CA PHE A 416 -8.79 -20.06 -3.91
C PHE A 416 -8.76 -19.38 -2.55
N ARG A 417 -8.74 -18.05 -2.56
CA ARG A 417 -8.83 -17.22 -1.36
C ARG A 417 -9.97 -16.24 -1.50
N PHE A 418 -10.59 -15.92 -0.38
CA PHE A 418 -11.64 -14.92 -0.33
C PHE A 418 -11.48 -14.03 0.89
N GLY A 419 -11.98 -12.82 0.79
CA GLY A 419 -12.10 -11.88 1.87
C GLY A 419 -13.38 -11.09 1.72
N ALA A 420 -13.99 -10.72 2.83
CA ALA A 420 -15.10 -9.80 2.89
C ALA A 420 -14.88 -8.82 4.03
N ASP A 421 -15.14 -7.56 3.78
CA ASP A 421 -15.03 -6.49 4.77
C ASP A 421 -16.31 -5.67 4.87
N LEU A 422 -16.58 -5.23 6.09
CA LEU A 422 -17.62 -4.28 6.41
C LEU A 422 -17.05 -3.28 7.38
N SER A 423 -17.12 -1.99 7.05
CA SER A 423 -16.73 -0.93 7.96
C SER A 423 -17.83 0.13 8.09
N TYR A 424 -17.90 0.72 9.27
CA TYR A 424 -18.73 1.88 9.57
C TYR A 424 -17.95 2.83 10.46
N SER A 425 -17.98 4.12 10.14
CA SER A 425 -17.40 5.16 11.00
C SER A 425 -18.35 6.34 11.13
N HIS A 426 -18.41 6.86 12.36
CA HIS A 426 -19.04 8.14 12.68
C HIS A 426 -17.95 9.11 13.13
N GLU A 427 -17.80 10.20 12.40
CA GLU A 427 -16.88 11.28 12.72
C GLU A 427 -17.65 12.60 12.79
N GLY A 428 -17.77 13.16 14.00
CA GLY A 428 -18.38 14.47 14.24
C GLY A 428 -17.28 15.51 14.49
N GLY A 429 -17.57 16.74 14.10
CA GLY A 429 -16.73 17.89 14.44
C GLY A 429 -17.06 18.45 15.81
N VAL A 430 -16.14 19.25 16.37
CA VAL A 430 -16.40 20.00 17.61
C VAL A 430 -17.42 21.15 17.40
N MET A 431 -17.62 21.59 16.17
CA MET A 431 -18.78 22.44 15.81
C MET A 431 -20.05 21.60 15.88
N LYS A 432 -21.05 22.06 16.65
CA LYS A 432 -22.31 21.33 16.88
C LYS A 432 -22.97 20.91 15.57
N LYS A 433 -23.46 19.66 15.51
CA LYS A 433 -24.21 19.06 14.39
C LYS A 433 -23.42 18.88 13.08
N SER A 434 -22.11 19.11 13.05
CA SER A 434 -21.29 18.69 11.92
C SER A 434 -20.91 17.22 12.04
N TYR A 435 -20.98 16.46 10.95
CA TYR A 435 -20.60 15.04 10.95
C TYR A 435 -20.27 14.52 9.54
N ARG A 436 -19.54 13.42 9.52
CA ARG A 436 -19.30 12.56 8.35
C ARG A 436 -19.45 11.10 8.76
N ASN A 437 -20.42 10.42 8.19
CA ASN A 437 -20.65 8.99 8.36
C ASN A 437 -20.18 8.27 7.12
N ARG A 438 -19.41 7.19 7.31
CA ARG A 438 -18.89 6.38 6.22
C ARG A 438 -19.29 4.93 6.44
N MET A 439 -19.67 4.25 5.38
CA MET A 439 -19.92 2.82 5.36
C MET A 439 -19.23 2.24 4.13
N SER A 440 -18.51 1.16 4.30
CA SER A 440 -17.85 0.46 3.19
C SER A 440 -18.09 -1.04 3.31
N VAL A 441 -18.37 -1.66 2.16
CA VAL A 441 -18.49 -3.11 2.01
C VAL A 441 -17.58 -3.52 0.88
N GLY A 442 -16.74 -4.53 1.13
CA GLY A 442 -15.83 -5.07 0.14
C GLY A 442 -15.87 -6.58 0.07
N VAL A 443 -15.67 -7.12 -1.13
CA VAL A 443 -15.52 -8.55 -1.37
C VAL A 443 -14.30 -8.76 -2.26
N TYR A 444 -13.43 -9.63 -1.82
CA TYR A 444 -12.19 -9.98 -2.49
C TYR A 444 -12.16 -11.47 -2.80
N VAL A 445 -11.80 -11.82 -4.04
CA VAL A 445 -11.60 -13.19 -4.50
C VAL A 445 -10.28 -13.29 -5.23
N ASP A 446 -9.45 -14.27 -4.88
CA ASP A 446 -8.19 -14.62 -5.54
C ASP A 446 -8.25 -16.10 -5.94
N TYR A 447 -8.24 -16.36 -7.23
CA TYR A 447 -8.28 -17.70 -7.80
C TYR A 447 -7.03 -17.97 -8.60
N ARG A 448 -6.33 -19.06 -8.24
CA ARG A 448 -5.10 -19.49 -8.91
C ARG A 448 -5.24 -20.91 -9.44
N VAL A 449 -4.95 -21.10 -10.71
CA VAL A 449 -4.90 -22.41 -11.36
C VAL A 449 -3.65 -22.52 -12.25
N GLY A 450 -2.72 -23.37 -11.86
CA GLY A 450 -1.43 -23.53 -12.56
C GLY A 450 -0.67 -22.20 -12.68
N LYS A 451 -0.47 -21.74 -13.91
CA LYS A 451 0.25 -20.51 -14.24
C LYS A 451 -0.64 -19.25 -14.32
N LEU A 452 -1.93 -19.39 -14.04
CA LEU A 452 -2.89 -18.29 -14.11
C LEU A 452 -3.36 -17.92 -12.71
N GLN A 453 -3.50 -16.62 -12.44
CA GLN A 453 -4.09 -16.08 -11.24
C GLN A 453 -5.06 -14.96 -11.62
N ILE A 454 -6.25 -15.00 -11.08
CA ILE A 454 -7.30 -14.00 -11.28
C ILE A 454 -7.68 -13.47 -9.90
N ARG A 455 -7.63 -12.16 -9.75
CA ARG A 455 -8.08 -11.45 -8.55
C ARG A 455 -9.22 -10.53 -8.92
N ASN A 456 -10.24 -10.53 -8.09
CA ASN A 456 -11.35 -9.58 -8.22
C ASN A 456 -11.63 -8.96 -6.86
N HIS A 457 -11.72 -7.63 -6.84
CA HIS A 457 -12.12 -6.86 -5.67
C HIS A 457 -13.29 -5.95 -6.06
N VAL A 458 -14.42 -6.14 -5.42
CA VAL A 458 -15.59 -5.27 -5.54
C VAL A 458 -15.76 -4.52 -4.24
N SER A 459 -15.88 -3.20 -4.29
CA SER A 459 -16.17 -2.37 -3.12
C SER A 459 -17.33 -1.42 -3.39
N TYR A 460 -18.17 -1.24 -2.38
CA TYR A 460 -19.23 -0.23 -2.34
C TYR A 460 -19.01 0.65 -1.11
N ASP A 461 -18.91 1.96 -1.33
CA ASP A 461 -18.68 2.95 -0.30
C ASP A 461 -19.83 3.96 -0.31
N LEU A 462 -20.30 4.32 0.87
CA LEU A 462 -21.31 5.33 1.12
C LEU A 462 -20.76 6.32 2.15
N ALA A 463 -20.77 7.61 1.81
CA ALA A 463 -20.45 8.68 2.74
C ALA A 463 -21.65 9.66 2.82
N LYS A 464 -22.04 10.00 4.06
CA LYS A 464 -23.06 11.03 4.34
C LYS A 464 -22.44 12.10 5.21
N SER A 465 -22.56 13.33 4.79
CA SER A 465 -21.97 14.49 5.45
C SER A 465 -23.03 15.55 5.79
N SER A 466 -22.74 16.31 6.83
CA SER A 466 -23.49 17.51 7.16
C SER A 466 -22.54 18.54 7.76
N ASP A 467 -22.57 19.75 7.24
CA ASP A 467 -21.88 20.86 7.84
C ASP A 467 -22.66 21.40 9.05
N SER A 468 -21.98 22.15 9.89
CA SER A 468 -22.61 22.74 11.08
C SER A 468 -23.58 23.85 10.68
N PRO A 469 -24.85 23.81 11.10
CA PRO A 469 -25.76 24.92 10.92
C PRO A 469 -25.38 26.17 11.74
N TYR A 470 -24.38 26.03 12.64
CA TYR A 470 -23.80 27.16 13.38
C TYR A 470 -22.87 28.03 12.53
N GLY A 471 -22.66 27.69 11.25
CA GLY A 471 -21.81 28.45 10.34
C GLY A 471 -20.32 28.22 10.60
N SER A 472 -19.50 29.25 10.32
CA SER A 472 -18.06 29.22 10.52
C SER A 472 -17.68 29.57 11.96
N PHE A 473 -16.65 28.94 12.52
CA PHE A 473 -16.10 29.34 13.81
C PHE A 473 -15.63 30.80 13.82
N SER A 474 -15.17 31.32 12.68
CA SER A 474 -14.76 32.72 12.52
C SER A 474 -15.91 33.71 12.74
N ASP A 475 -17.15 33.30 12.53
CA ASP A 475 -18.31 34.18 12.81
C ASP A 475 -18.49 34.45 14.28
N TYR A 476 -18.04 33.53 15.13
CA TYR A 476 -18.06 33.67 16.60
C TYR A 476 -16.84 34.42 17.12
N THR A 477 -15.66 34.21 16.55
CA THR A 477 -14.45 34.93 16.98
C THR A 477 -14.50 36.43 16.72
N LYS A 478 -15.32 36.87 15.76
CA LYS A 478 -15.56 38.30 15.40
C LYS A 478 -16.54 38.98 16.31
N GLN A 479 -17.33 38.23 17.10
CA GLN A 479 -18.36 38.81 17.95
C GLN A 479 -17.75 39.48 19.18
N GLN A 480 -18.46 40.51 19.68
CA GLN A 480 -18.00 41.26 20.84
C GLN A 480 -18.64 40.73 22.13
N PRO A 481 -17.88 40.63 23.22
CA PRO A 481 -18.38 40.02 24.46
C PRO A 481 -19.50 40.81 25.13
N TYR A 482 -19.67 42.10 24.85
CA TYR A 482 -20.76 42.92 25.32
C TYR A 482 -22.07 42.79 24.52
N TYR A 483 -22.14 41.95 23.50
CA TYR A 483 -23.38 41.64 22.80
C TYR A 483 -24.16 40.54 23.53
N ALA A 484 -25.38 40.86 23.91
CA ALA A 484 -26.29 39.91 24.53
C ALA A 484 -26.91 38.98 23.47
N ILE A 485 -26.89 37.67 23.75
CA ILE A 485 -27.46 36.63 22.87
C ILE A 485 -29.00 36.78 22.80
N HIS A 486 -29.61 37.08 23.93
CA HIS A 486 -31.08 37.18 24.10
C HIS A 486 -31.54 38.62 24.30
N ASP A 487 -32.80 38.87 23.98
CA ASP A 487 -33.48 40.10 24.31
C ASP A 487 -33.94 40.13 25.77
N GLU A 488 -34.66 41.20 26.18
CA GLU A 488 -35.18 41.36 27.56
C GLU A 488 -36.24 40.31 27.93
N ASP A 489 -36.93 39.75 26.92
CA ASP A 489 -37.93 38.69 27.09
C ASP A 489 -37.28 37.28 27.10
N GLY A 490 -35.96 37.17 26.98
CA GLY A 490 -35.23 35.92 26.95
C GLY A 490 -35.28 35.20 25.57
N LYS A 491 -35.78 35.85 24.53
CA LYS A 491 -35.81 35.32 23.18
C LYS A 491 -34.47 35.58 22.47
N LEU A 492 -34.08 34.65 21.63
CA LEU A 492 -32.87 34.76 20.85
C LEU A 492 -32.96 35.95 19.88
N LYS A 493 -31.99 36.86 19.94
CA LYS A 493 -31.97 38.03 19.02
C LYS A 493 -31.65 37.56 17.60
N GLN A 494 -32.32 38.14 16.60
CA GLN A 494 -31.97 37.89 15.20
C GLN A 494 -30.67 38.59 14.81
N THR A 495 -30.48 39.82 15.32
CA THR A 495 -29.29 40.64 15.11
C THR A 495 -28.74 41.13 16.46
N LEU A 496 -27.41 41.15 16.59
CA LEU A 496 -26.70 41.58 17.81
C LEU A 496 -26.59 43.12 17.87
N ALA A 497 -26.35 43.71 16.71
CA ALA A 497 -26.33 45.14 16.45
C ALA A 497 -26.78 45.42 15.02
N THR A 498 -26.90 46.69 14.63
CA THR A 498 -27.30 47.08 13.26
C THR A 498 -26.36 46.44 12.23
N GLY A 499 -26.90 45.59 11.37
CA GLY A 499 -26.15 44.89 10.33
C GLY A 499 -25.28 43.71 10.80
N ILE A 500 -25.33 43.36 12.10
CA ILE A 500 -24.56 42.20 12.65
C ILE A 500 -25.53 41.06 12.95
N PRO A 501 -25.58 40.01 12.15
CA PRO A 501 -26.42 38.86 12.41
C PRO A 501 -25.98 38.11 13.66
N ASN A 502 -26.94 37.48 14.35
CA ASN A 502 -26.64 36.56 15.45
C ASN A 502 -26.43 35.16 14.87
N PRO A 503 -25.22 34.59 14.90
CA PRO A 503 -24.95 33.27 14.34
C PRO A 503 -25.72 32.17 15.07
N LEU A 504 -26.07 32.34 16.35
CA LEU A 504 -26.90 31.40 17.09
C LEU A 504 -28.35 31.39 16.62
N TYR A 505 -28.89 32.54 16.17
CA TYR A 505 -30.22 32.60 15.57
C TYR A 505 -30.24 31.80 14.25
N GLU A 506 -29.27 32.00 13.38
CA GLU A 506 -29.12 31.23 12.13
C GLU A 506 -29.09 29.71 12.38
N ALA A 507 -28.43 29.26 13.45
CA ALA A 507 -28.34 27.86 13.82
C ALA A 507 -29.67 27.23 14.27
N THR A 508 -30.70 28.05 14.60
CA THR A 508 -32.04 27.55 14.98
C THR A 508 -32.99 27.43 13.80
N LEU A 509 -32.62 28.00 12.67
CA LEU A 509 -33.40 27.94 11.43
C LEU A 509 -33.27 26.58 10.74
N GLY A 510 -34.03 26.41 9.66
CA GLY A 510 -33.99 25.22 8.81
C GLY A 510 -32.76 25.13 7.89
N ASN A 511 -31.73 25.94 8.11
CA ASN A 511 -30.52 25.94 7.31
C ASN A 511 -29.80 24.59 7.37
N PHE A 512 -29.34 24.06 6.24
CA PHE A 512 -28.49 22.89 6.18
C PHE A 512 -27.58 22.88 4.94
N SER A 513 -26.44 22.23 5.08
CA SER A 513 -25.54 21.80 4.01
C SER A 513 -25.28 20.31 4.23
N ARG A 514 -25.69 19.47 3.26
CA ARG A 514 -25.61 18.01 3.35
C ARG A 514 -25.10 17.44 2.07
N GLY A 515 -24.23 16.44 2.19
CA GLY A 515 -23.72 15.67 1.06
C GLY A 515 -23.98 14.18 1.25
N GLU A 516 -24.22 13.50 0.15
CA GLU A 516 -24.25 12.03 0.07
C GLU A 516 -23.41 11.62 -1.14
N SER A 517 -22.45 10.70 -0.93
CA SER A 517 -21.60 10.17 -1.99
C SER A 517 -21.64 8.66 -1.95
N THR A 518 -21.88 8.04 -3.11
CA THR A 518 -21.80 6.59 -3.30
C THR A 518 -20.72 6.26 -4.31
N ASN A 519 -20.00 5.18 -4.09
CA ASN A 519 -18.90 4.76 -4.95
C ASN A 519 -18.88 3.23 -5.09
N LEU A 520 -19.14 2.73 -6.28
CA LEU A 520 -19.03 1.33 -6.62
C LEU A 520 -17.80 1.10 -7.49
N THR A 521 -16.87 0.31 -7.00
CA THR A 521 -15.62 -0.01 -7.71
C THR A 521 -15.50 -1.51 -7.91
N ASN A 522 -15.11 -1.93 -9.11
CA ASN A 522 -14.73 -3.31 -9.41
C ASN A 522 -13.34 -3.33 -10.03
N ASN A 523 -12.41 -4.00 -9.37
CA ASN A 523 -11.03 -4.18 -9.80
C ASN A 523 -10.79 -5.65 -10.15
N LEU A 524 -10.50 -5.94 -11.40
CA LEU A 524 -10.19 -7.27 -11.91
C LEU A 524 -8.72 -7.29 -12.35
N SER A 525 -7.93 -8.19 -11.76
CA SER A 525 -6.51 -8.37 -12.11
C SER A 525 -6.29 -9.79 -12.63
N PHE A 526 -5.53 -9.89 -13.69
CA PHE A 526 -5.15 -11.14 -14.34
C PHE A 526 -3.63 -11.23 -14.40
N TYR A 527 -3.07 -12.32 -13.87
CA TYR A 527 -1.64 -12.61 -13.90
C TYR A 527 -1.40 -13.92 -14.63
N TRP A 528 -0.54 -13.89 -15.63
CA TRP A 528 -0.10 -15.09 -16.34
C TRP A 528 1.40 -15.26 -16.21
N PHE A 529 1.81 -16.24 -15.43
CA PHE A 529 3.21 -16.64 -15.23
C PHE A 529 3.66 -17.53 -16.40
N ILE A 530 3.97 -16.92 -17.54
CA ILE A 530 4.30 -17.61 -18.80
C ILE A 530 5.50 -18.54 -18.59
N SER A 531 6.54 -18.02 -17.93
CA SER A 531 7.74 -18.76 -17.48
C SER A 531 8.24 -18.17 -16.15
N ASP A 532 9.32 -18.76 -15.59
CA ASP A 532 9.96 -18.27 -14.37
C ASP A 532 10.52 -16.85 -14.50
N HIS A 533 10.71 -16.39 -15.74
CA HIS A 533 11.28 -15.08 -16.04
C HIS A 533 10.30 -14.12 -16.73
N LEU A 534 9.19 -14.61 -17.26
CA LEU A 534 8.26 -13.83 -18.08
C LEU A 534 6.84 -13.89 -17.51
N GLN A 535 6.30 -12.75 -17.17
CA GLN A 535 4.97 -12.57 -16.60
C GLN A 535 4.18 -11.52 -17.38
N LEU A 536 2.93 -11.84 -17.70
CA LEU A 536 1.92 -10.87 -18.15
C LEU A 536 1.00 -10.53 -17.00
N GLN A 537 0.87 -9.26 -16.70
CA GLN A 537 -0.10 -8.73 -15.76
C GLN A 537 -1.06 -7.82 -16.52
N SER A 538 -2.35 -8.02 -16.34
CA SER A 538 -3.39 -7.15 -16.87
C SER A 538 -4.37 -6.80 -15.76
N GLN A 539 -4.75 -5.52 -15.71
CA GLN A 539 -5.68 -4.99 -14.72
C GLN A 539 -6.78 -4.21 -15.42
N PHE A 540 -8.00 -4.41 -14.98
CA PHE A 540 -9.18 -3.69 -15.42
C PHE A 540 -9.95 -3.18 -14.21
N SER A 541 -10.15 -1.86 -14.13
CA SER A 541 -10.93 -1.20 -13.09
C SER A 541 -12.10 -0.46 -13.69
N VAL A 542 -13.25 -0.56 -13.05
CA VAL A 542 -14.45 0.24 -13.34
C VAL A 542 -14.92 0.88 -12.05
N THR A 543 -15.16 2.18 -12.08
CA THR A 543 -15.71 2.94 -10.95
C THR A 543 -16.92 3.74 -11.42
N LYS A 544 -18.02 3.62 -10.68
CA LYS A 544 -19.21 4.48 -10.78
C LYS A 544 -19.35 5.22 -9.45
N SER A 545 -19.38 6.54 -9.52
CA SER A 545 -19.50 7.42 -8.36
C SER A 545 -20.64 8.40 -8.57
N ASP A 546 -21.52 8.51 -7.60
CA ASP A 546 -22.64 9.45 -7.58
C ASP A 546 -22.52 10.32 -6.32
N THR A 547 -22.49 11.65 -6.50
CA THR A 547 -22.41 12.60 -5.39
C THR A 547 -23.56 13.59 -5.51
N GLU A 548 -24.26 13.81 -4.41
CA GLU A 548 -25.34 14.80 -4.30
C GLU A 548 -25.07 15.73 -3.12
N ASP A 549 -25.02 17.04 -3.41
CA ASP A 549 -24.87 18.11 -2.42
C ASP A 549 -26.11 18.99 -2.39
N ASN A 550 -26.68 19.14 -1.21
CA ASN A 550 -27.89 19.91 -0.95
C ASN A 550 -27.61 21.03 0.06
N ASN A 551 -27.73 22.29 -0.37
CA ASN A 551 -27.54 23.47 0.47
C ASN A 551 -28.83 24.26 0.54
N PHE A 552 -29.40 24.42 1.71
CA PHE A 552 -30.64 25.15 1.94
C PHE A 552 -30.43 26.31 2.91
N THR A 553 -30.92 27.50 2.51
CA THR A 553 -31.00 28.67 3.37
C THR A 553 -32.47 28.99 3.65
N ASP A 554 -32.83 29.04 4.93
CA ASP A 554 -34.17 29.30 5.41
C ASP A 554 -34.63 30.70 5.00
N PRO A 555 -35.90 30.89 4.58
CA PRO A 555 -36.45 32.21 4.24
C PRO A 555 -36.44 33.23 5.41
N LEU A 556 -36.32 32.75 6.66
CA LEU A 556 -36.19 33.60 7.84
C LEU A 556 -34.75 34.02 8.15
N SER A 557 -33.78 33.55 7.37
CA SER A 557 -32.37 33.91 7.55
C SER A 557 -32.18 35.42 7.43
N THR A 558 -31.29 35.97 8.25
CA THR A 558 -30.89 37.38 8.24
C THR A 558 -30.26 37.78 6.92
N LYS A 559 -29.79 36.81 6.10
CA LYS A 559 -29.36 37.02 4.71
C LYS A 559 -30.41 37.75 3.86
N TYR A 560 -31.69 37.55 4.15
CA TYR A 560 -32.81 38.14 3.42
C TYR A 560 -33.40 39.37 4.09
N SER A 561 -32.78 39.94 5.12
CA SER A 561 -33.29 41.08 5.89
C SER A 561 -33.54 42.33 5.04
N SER A 562 -32.81 42.51 3.93
CA SER A 562 -32.96 43.61 2.97
C SER A 562 -33.90 43.29 1.80
N GLN A 563 -34.46 42.07 1.74
CA GLN A 563 -35.39 41.70 0.66
C GLN A 563 -36.83 41.96 1.10
N ASP A 564 -37.48 42.87 0.44
CA ASP A 564 -38.86 43.26 0.77
C ASP A 564 -39.88 42.18 0.39
N ASN A 565 -39.64 41.46 -0.72
CA ASN A 565 -40.57 40.43 -1.20
C ASN A 565 -40.32 39.09 -0.49
N PRO A 566 -41.21 38.61 0.41
CA PRO A 566 -41.06 37.36 1.11
C PRO A 566 -41.11 36.14 0.19
N PHE A 567 -41.73 36.23 -0.99
CA PHE A 567 -41.85 35.14 -1.96
C PHE A 567 -40.54 34.84 -2.70
N THR A 568 -39.52 35.66 -2.54
CA THR A 568 -38.19 35.45 -3.13
C THR A 568 -37.16 34.98 -2.09
N ARG A 569 -37.58 34.83 -0.83
CA ARG A 569 -36.69 34.40 0.28
C ARG A 569 -36.59 32.89 0.34
N GLY A 570 -35.45 32.44 0.78
CA GLY A 570 -35.11 31.01 0.85
C GLY A 570 -34.49 30.51 -0.45
N ASP A 571 -33.37 29.89 -0.35
CA ASP A 571 -32.61 29.30 -1.47
C ASP A 571 -32.34 27.84 -1.19
N LEU A 572 -32.53 26.96 -2.19
CA LEU A 572 -32.06 25.57 -2.21
C LEU A 572 -31.18 25.40 -3.43
N SER A 573 -29.95 25.00 -3.21
CA SER A 573 -29.01 24.55 -4.24
C SER A 573 -28.90 23.05 -4.17
N VAL A 574 -29.16 22.36 -5.28
CA VAL A 574 -28.97 20.91 -5.44
C VAL A 574 -27.93 20.71 -6.52
N SER A 575 -26.84 20.09 -6.17
CA SER A 575 -25.78 19.70 -7.11
C SER A 575 -25.66 18.19 -7.14
N SER A 576 -25.79 17.60 -8.33
CA SER A 576 -25.61 16.16 -8.55
C SER A 576 -24.47 15.96 -9.53
N THR A 577 -23.51 15.13 -9.15
CA THR A 577 -22.36 14.78 -9.99
C THR A 577 -22.28 13.28 -10.15
N ASP A 578 -22.41 12.86 -11.39
CA ASP A 578 -22.24 11.48 -11.84
C ASP A 578 -20.84 11.32 -12.45
N ASN A 579 -20.07 10.35 -11.97
CA ASN A 579 -18.77 10.02 -12.54
C ASN A 579 -18.71 8.55 -12.89
N PHE A 580 -18.33 8.26 -14.13
CA PHE A 580 -18.03 6.92 -14.61
C PHE A 580 -16.60 6.87 -15.14
N SER A 581 -15.79 5.97 -14.61
CA SER A 581 -14.43 5.82 -15.07
C SER A 581 -14.06 4.36 -15.28
N TRP A 582 -13.25 4.10 -16.27
CA TRP A 582 -12.58 2.81 -16.43
C TRP A 582 -11.10 2.99 -16.74
N ASN A 583 -10.32 2.01 -16.33
CA ASN A 583 -8.88 1.96 -16.54
C ASN A 583 -8.47 0.54 -16.89
N VAL A 584 -7.62 0.40 -17.92
CA VAL A 584 -6.98 -0.86 -18.31
C VAL A 584 -5.48 -0.67 -18.32
N ASN A 585 -4.77 -1.53 -17.60
CA ASN A 585 -3.33 -1.63 -17.60
C ASN A 585 -2.92 -3.03 -18.05
N ALA A 586 -1.93 -3.14 -18.92
CA ALA A 586 -1.31 -4.43 -19.24
C ALA A 586 0.21 -4.27 -19.32
N PHE A 587 0.93 -5.14 -18.59
CA PHE A 587 2.38 -5.14 -18.48
C PHE A 587 2.93 -6.52 -18.77
N LEU A 588 3.90 -6.57 -19.67
CA LEU A 588 4.73 -7.75 -19.89
C LEU A 588 6.08 -7.49 -19.20
N ALA A 589 6.38 -8.25 -18.16
CA ALA A 589 7.60 -8.10 -17.40
C ALA A 589 8.51 -9.32 -17.61
N TYR A 590 9.78 -9.06 -17.96
CA TYR A 590 10.84 -10.05 -18.03
C TYR A 590 11.90 -9.75 -16.97
N ASN A 591 12.13 -10.71 -16.06
CA ASN A 591 13.09 -10.61 -14.97
C ASN A 591 14.06 -11.79 -15.05
N ASN A 592 15.35 -11.52 -15.12
CA ASN A 592 16.36 -12.57 -15.13
C ASN A 592 17.65 -12.12 -14.44
N SER A 593 18.28 -13.04 -13.71
CA SER A 593 19.60 -12.85 -13.12
C SER A 593 20.64 -13.69 -13.87
N ILE A 594 21.59 -13.01 -14.52
CA ILE A 594 22.65 -13.63 -15.30
C ILE A 594 23.98 -13.40 -14.55
N GLY A 595 24.42 -14.40 -13.79
CA GLY A 595 25.58 -14.26 -12.94
C GLY A 595 25.38 -13.21 -11.84
N LYS A 596 26.18 -12.13 -11.86
CA LYS A 596 26.05 -11.00 -10.91
C LYS A 596 25.16 -9.87 -11.44
N ASN A 597 24.66 -9.99 -12.66
CA ASN A 597 23.85 -8.94 -13.31
C ASN A 597 22.37 -9.30 -13.19
N TYR A 598 21.54 -8.32 -12.86
CA TYR A 598 20.09 -8.43 -12.85
C TYR A 598 19.51 -7.61 -14.00
N LEU A 599 18.74 -8.28 -14.87
CA LEU A 599 18.04 -7.65 -16.01
C LEU A 599 16.54 -7.61 -15.70
N ASN A 600 15.97 -6.42 -15.72
CA ASN A 600 14.54 -6.20 -15.62
C ASN A 600 14.09 -5.38 -16.83
N LEU A 601 13.20 -5.95 -17.63
CA LEU A 601 12.59 -5.31 -18.81
C LEU A 601 11.09 -5.34 -18.64
N SER A 602 10.43 -4.22 -18.85
CA SER A 602 8.97 -4.14 -18.82
C SER A 602 8.44 -3.36 -20.03
N LEU A 603 7.37 -3.88 -20.60
CA LEU A 603 6.59 -3.22 -21.65
C LEU A 603 5.16 -3.10 -21.15
N GLY A 604 4.62 -1.88 -21.11
CA GLY A 604 3.28 -1.62 -20.62
C GLY A 604 2.45 -0.79 -21.57
N ILE A 605 1.15 -1.02 -21.51
CA ILE A 605 0.13 -0.17 -22.12
C ILE A 605 -0.89 0.21 -21.06
N ASN A 606 -1.38 1.44 -21.15
CA ASN A 606 -2.44 1.97 -20.30
C ASN A 606 -3.50 2.63 -21.19
N ALA A 607 -4.76 2.39 -20.86
CA ALA A 607 -5.90 3.11 -21.43
C ALA A 607 -6.89 3.44 -20.33
N GLN A 608 -7.41 4.65 -20.33
CA GLN A 608 -8.38 5.10 -19.34
C GLN A 608 -9.35 6.09 -19.96
N GLU A 609 -10.54 6.12 -19.40
CA GLU A 609 -11.56 7.12 -19.69
C GLU A 609 -12.23 7.53 -18.40
N ASN A 610 -12.49 8.83 -18.27
CA ASN A 610 -13.26 9.39 -17.18
C ASN A 610 -14.33 10.29 -17.77
N GLN A 611 -15.58 9.97 -17.47
CA GLN A 611 -16.75 10.75 -17.88
C GLN A 611 -17.43 11.31 -16.64
N THR A 612 -17.48 12.63 -16.55
CA THR A 612 -18.16 13.34 -15.46
C THR A 612 -19.32 14.13 -16.01
N SER A 613 -20.48 14.00 -15.40
CA SER A 613 -21.67 14.81 -15.66
C SER A 613 -22.10 15.49 -14.38
N SER A 614 -22.20 16.81 -14.40
CA SER A 614 -22.63 17.58 -13.25
C SER A 614 -23.87 18.41 -13.61
N LEU A 615 -24.88 18.36 -12.73
CA LEU A 615 -26.08 19.14 -12.80
C LEU A 615 -26.20 19.95 -11.51
N SER A 616 -26.29 21.27 -11.63
CA SER A 616 -26.59 22.17 -10.51
C SER A 616 -27.90 22.91 -10.76
N SER A 617 -28.77 22.84 -9.78
CA SER A 617 -30.10 23.50 -9.82
C SER A 617 -30.26 24.41 -8.62
N GLN A 618 -30.82 25.60 -8.84
CA GLN A 618 -31.15 26.56 -7.78
C GLN A 618 -32.64 26.80 -7.77
N TYR A 619 -33.21 26.72 -6.58
CA TYR A 619 -34.63 26.96 -6.32
C TYR A 619 -34.73 28.09 -5.31
N ARG A 620 -35.73 28.98 -5.50
CA ARG A 620 -35.93 30.14 -4.64
C ARG A 620 -37.39 30.29 -4.25
N GLY A 621 -37.63 31.04 -3.17
CA GLY A 621 -38.98 31.37 -2.75
C GLY A 621 -39.64 30.23 -1.98
N PHE A 622 -39.16 29.96 -0.78
CA PHE A 622 -39.72 28.92 0.07
C PHE A 622 -40.66 29.49 1.13
N PRO A 623 -41.81 28.85 1.40
CA PRO A 623 -42.78 29.34 2.38
C PRO A 623 -42.31 29.21 3.84
N SER A 624 -41.41 28.23 4.15
CA SER A 624 -40.84 28.05 5.47
C SER A 624 -39.60 27.17 5.41
N GLY A 625 -38.76 27.19 6.46
CA GLY A 625 -37.58 26.34 6.59
C GLY A 625 -37.86 24.84 6.70
N ALA A 626 -39.11 24.48 7.05
CA ALA A 626 -39.53 23.07 7.09
C ALA A 626 -39.91 22.51 5.72
N LEU A 627 -40.23 23.37 4.75
CA LEU A 627 -40.69 23.00 3.40
C LEU A 627 -39.56 23.27 2.38
N HIS A 628 -38.53 22.48 2.41
CA HIS A 628 -37.30 22.66 1.62
C HIS A 628 -37.20 21.74 0.39
N SER A 629 -38.29 21.10 -0.02
CA SER A 629 -38.31 20.36 -1.29
C SER A 629 -38.44 21.30 -2.48
N PRO A 630 -37.82 21.04 -3.65
CA PRO A 630 -37.94 21.83 -4.86
C PRO A 630 -39.38 22.16 -5.25
N ASN A 631 -40.32 21.27 -4.94
CA ASN A 631 -41.75 21.43 -5.24
C ASN A 631 -42.42 22.62 -4.50
N TYR A 632 -41.80 23.19 -3.48
CA TYR A 632 -42.32 24.33 -2.72
C TYR A 632 -41.68 25.65 -3.13
N ALA A 633 -40.70 25.61 -4.04
CA ALA A 633 -40.10 26.82 -4.60
C ALA A 633 -41.10 27.54 -5.55
N GLN A 634 -41.03 28.86 -5.60
CA GLN A 634 -41.86 29.71 -6.45
C GLN A 634 -41.14 30.14 -7.72
#